data_acc40ce83247d48727bbfcbee38c0820
#
_entry.id   acc40ce83247d48727bbfcbee38c0820
#
_cell.length_a   1.000
_cell.length_b   1.000
_cell.length_c   1.000
_cell.angle_alpha   90.00
_cell.angle_beta   90.00
_cell.angle_gamma   90.00
#
_symmetry.space_group_name_H-M   'P 1'
#
loop_
_entity.id
_entity.type
_entity.pdbx_description
1 polymer ?
#
loop_
_entity_poly.entity_id
_entity_poly.type
_entity_poly.pdbx_seq_one_letter_code
_entity_poly.pdbx_strand_id
1 'polypeptide(L)'
;TLYRGIGLIHVPTTLMAQCDAAISHKQALNGARGKNLSGAYYPPIRVVVDVNFLATLEDWLIPDGLAEVVKHALGQDAQYLKDLLAYQGDHRDPDFLEWVVKRNIELKCELMAVDPKEHASGMVLQYGHNVGHAVEYLSGYDLSHGEAVAVGMMVAARIARMLGGCDDELVELHRAVIAKYNLPTEIPAYMRIPDILDALRYDKKYLTEGVRMALTAEPGKLWQVGGDY
;
A
#
# COMPACT_ATOMS: atom_id res chain seq x y z
N THR A 1 -6.68 7.30 24.66
CA THR A 1 -5.73 6.63 25.57
C THR A 1 -5.88 6.99 27.04
N LEU A 2 -6.84 7.84 27.42
CA LEU A 2 -7.10 8.17 28.82
C LEU A 2 -7.57 6.95 29.63
N TYR A 3 -8.44 6.14 29.03
CA TYR A 3 -8.91 4.87 29.60
C TYR A 3 -8.43 3.74 28.70
N ARG A 4 -7.46 2.96 29.16
CA ARG A 4 -6.87 1.84 28.39
C ARG A 4 -7.87 0.69 28.27
N GLY A 5 -7.80 -0.07 27.14
CA GLY A 5 -8.52 -1.33 26.98
C GLY A 5 -10.01 -1.22 26.67
N ILE A 6 -10.50 -0.08 26.19
CA ILE A 6 -11.87 0.03 25.68
C ILE A 6 -12.00 -0.69 24.33
N GLY A 7 -13.20 -1.27 24.07
CA GLY A 7 -13.48 -1.87 22.77
C GLY A 7 -13.42 -0.85 21.64
N LEU A 8 -12.73 -1.19 20.55
CA LEU A 8 -12.58 -0.34 19.36
C LEU A 8 -13.43 -0.90 18.22
N ILE A 9 -14.31 -0.07 17.67
CA ILE A 9 -15.06 -0.39 16.46
C ILE A 9 -14.67 0.67 15.41
N HIS A 10 -14.26 0.21 14.22
CA HIS A 10 -13.99 1.10 13.10
C HIS A 10 -15.20 1.17 12.17
N VAL A 11 -15.50 2.37 11.67
CA VAL A 11 -16.44 2.63 10.59
C VAL A 11 -15.69 3.49 9.57
N PRO A 12 -14.92 2.87 8.66
CA PRO A 12 -14.11 3.61 7.69
C PRO A 12 -15.00 4.27 6.62
N THR A 13 -14.69 5.52 6.28
CA THR A 13 -15.47 6.33 5.34
C THR A 13 -14.68 6.74 4.10
N THR A 14 -13.43 6.32 3.96
CA THR A 14 -12.61 6.50 2.76
C THR A 14 -12.24 5.16 2.15
N LEU A 15 -12.00 5.10 0.83
CA LEU A 15 -11.60 3.87 0.16
C LEU A 15 -10.29 3.30 0.73
N MET A 16 -9.29 4.17 0.96
CA MET A 16 -8.03 3.82 1.62
C MET A 16 -8.26 3.13 2.98
N ALA A 17 -9.16 3.67 3.79
CA ALA A 17 -9.43 3.11 5.10
C ALA A 17 -10.23 1.79 5.01
N GLN A 18 -11.14 1.66 4.05
CA GLN A 18 -11.92 0.44 3.83
C GLN A 18 -11.06 -0.70 3.29
N CYS A 19 -10.11 -0.39 2.38
CA CYS A 19 -9.23 -1.39 1.78
C CYS A 19 -8.05 -1.78 2.66
N ASP A 20 -7.54 -0.87 3.50
CA ASP A 20 -6.29 -1.08 4.22
C ASP A 20 -6.32 -0.66 5.69
N ALA A 21 -6.39 0.64 6.00
CA ALA A 21 -6.03 1.15 7.31
C ALA A 21 -6.92 0.66 8.46
N ALA A 22 -8.24 0.52 8.25
CA ALA A 22 -9.16 0.08 9.29
C ALA A 22 -9.03 -1.42 9.65
N ILE A 23 -8.41 -2.21 8.77
CA ILE A 23 -8.22 -3.65 8.93
C ILE A 23 -6.83 -3.94 9.52
N SER A 24 -6.25 -3.02 10.23
CA SER A 24 -4.91 -3.13 10.80
C SER A 24 -4.97 -3.26 12.31
N HIS A 25 -4.02 -3.99 12.88
CA HIS A 25 -3.75 -3.96 14.32
C HIS A 25 -2.92 -2.73 14.74
N LYS A 26 -2.37 -1.99 13.79
CA LYS A 26 -1.56 -0.80 14.03
C LYS A 26 -2.47 0.41 14.17
N GLN A 27 -2.64 0.89 15.40
CA GLN A 27 -3.41 2.10 15.70
C GLN A 27 -2.44 3.20 16.09
N ALA A 28 -2.33 4.24 15.27
CA ALA A 28 -1.37 5.31 15.54
C ALA A 28 -1.91 6.67 15.08
N LEU A 29 -1.34 7.72 15.69
CA LEU A 29 -1.60 9.11 15.35
C LEU A 29 -0.32 9.74 14.78
N ASN A 30 -0.51 10.60 13.80
CA ASN A 30 0.55 11.44 13.27
C ASN A 30 0.86 12.55 14.29
N GLY A 31 2.12 12.74 14.58
CA GLY A 31 2.61 13.83 15.42
C GLY A 31 3.27 14.93 14.58
N ALA A 32 3.55 16.06 15.20
CA ALA A 32 4.24 17.19 14.55
C ALA A 32 5.64 16.84 13.99
N ARG A 33 6.24 15.75 14.45
CA ARG A 33 7.60 15.31 14.08
C ARG A 33 7.62 14.13 13.09
N GLY A 34 6.45 13.63 12.68
CA GLY A 34 6.35 12.49 11.73
C GLY A 34 5.10 11.65 11.90
N LYS A 35 4.92 10.72 10.96
CA LYS A 35 3.79 9.79 10.93
C LYS A 35 3.94 8.68 11.98
N ASN A 36 2.80 8.22 12.52
CA ASN A 36 2.68 7.01 13.34
C ASN A 36 3.60 6.99 14.58
N LEU A 37 3.94 8.14 15.14
CA LEU A 37 4.87 8.25 16.30
C LEU A 37 4.23 7.88 17.63
N SER A 38 2.91 7.98 17.75
CA SER A 38 2.17 7.69 18.98
C SER A 38 1.07 6.70 18.69
N GLY A 39 1.20 5.47 19.17
CA GLY A 39 0.23 4.43 18.90
C GLY A 39 0.48 3.13 19.66
N ALA A 40 -0.32 2.13 19.35
CA ALA A 40 -0.22 0.80 19.92
C ALA A 40 -0.71 -0.24 18.91
N TYR A 41 -0.24 -1.48 19.07
CA TYR A 41 -0.88 -2.63 18.44
C TYR A 41 -2.15 -2.95 19.23
N TYR A 42 -3.30 -2.61 18.65
CA TYR A 42 -4.59 -2.79 19.27
C TYR A 42 -5.65 -3.15 18.23
N PRO A 43 -5.97 -4.46 18.08
CA PRO A 43 -6.93 -4.89 17.08
C PRO A 43 -8.34 -4.34 17.39
N PRO A 44 -9.08 -3.86 16.38
CA PRO A 44 -10.49 -3.54 16.55
C PRO A 44 -11.29 -4.83 16.83
N ILE A 45 -12.30 -4.73 17.69
CA ILE A 45 -13.25 -5.84 17.93
C ILE A 45 -14.22 -6.01 16.77
N ARG A 46 -14.40 -4.98 15.95
CA ARG A 46 -15.20 -4.99 14.73
C ARG A 46 -14.79 -3.87 13.79
N VAL A 47 -14.87 -4.16 12.50
CA VAL A 47 -14.83 -3.17 11.43
C VAL A 47 -16.14 -3.26 10.67
N VAL A 48 -16.86 -2.15 10.50
CA VAL A 48 -18.11 -2.05 9.77
C VAL A 48 -17.85 -1.24 8.51
N VAL A 49 -17.91 -1.90 7.36
CA VAL A 49 -17.62 -1.30 6.06
C VAL A 49 -18.92 -1.11 5.29
N ASP A 50 -19.13 0.11 4.80
CA ASP A 50 -20.26 0.46 3.94
C ASP A 50 -19.72 1.33 2.79
N VAL A 51 -19.77 0.80 1.57
CA VAL A 51 -19.27 1.49 0.37
C VAL A 51 -20.09 2.72 0.01
N ASN A 52 -21.31 2.86 0.52
CA ASN A 52 -22.11 4.06 0.30
C ASN A 52 -21.46 5.33 0.85
N PHE A 53 -20.61 5.24 1.87
CA PHE A 53 -19.82 6.39 2.34
C PHE A 53 -18.88 6.95 1.28
N LEU A 54 -18.48 6.14 0.29
CA LEU A 54 -17.55 6.54 -0.76
C LEU A 54 -18.20 7.49 -1.80
N ALA A 55 -19.53 7.52 -1.87
CA ALA A 55 -20.27 8.37 -2.82
C ALA A 55 -20.00 9.88 -2.64
N THR A 56 -19.61 10.30 -1.44
CA THR A 56 -19.37 11.71 -1.10
C THR A 56 -17.89 12.09 -1.10
N LEU A 57 -16.98 11.16 -1.44
CA LEU A 57 -15.56 11.45 -1.51
C LEU A 57 -15.22 12.37 -2.67
N GLU A 58 -14.22 13.23 -2.46
CA GLU A 58 -13.59 13.99 -3.53
C GLU A 58 -12.96 13.04 -4.58
N ASP A 59 -12.87 13.48 -5.83
CA ASP A 59 -12.49 12.61 -6.95
C ASP A 59 -11.08 12.02 -6.80
N TRP A 60 -10.16 12.77 -6.24
CA TRP A 60 -8.77 12.31 -6.03
C TRP A 60 -8.61 11.23 -4.94
N LEU A 61 -9.57 11.10 -4.02
CA LEU A 61 -9.53 10.09 -2.94
C LEU A 61 -9.85 8.67 -3.44
N ILE A 62 -10.45 8.53 -4.61
CA ILE A 62 -10.70 7.20 -5.20
C ILE A 62 -9.39 6.61 -5.76
N PRO A 63 -8.65 7.28 -6.66
CA PRO A 63 -7.32 6.80 -7.07
C PRO A 63 -6.38 6.56 -5.89
N ASP A 64 -6.37 7.47 -4.89
CA ASP A 64 -5.55 7.31 -3.69
C ASP A 64 -5.81 5.97 -2.99
N GLY A 65 -7.07 5.61 -2.75
CA GLY A 65 -7.44 4.32 -2.15
C GLY A 65 -7.18 3.13 -3.08
N LEU A 66 -7.31 3.29 -4.39
CA LEU A 66 -7.03 2.24 -5.37
C LEU A 66 -5.55 1.86 -5.45
N ALA A 67 -4.64 2.69 -4.96
CA ALA A 67 -3.24 2.31 -4.84
C ALA A 67 -3.04 1.06 -3.97
N GLU A 68 -3.78 0.93 -2.87
CA GLU A 68 -3.77 -0.25 -2.00
C GLU A 68 -4.40 -1.48 -2.70
N VAL A 69 -5.43 -1.27 -3.53
CA VAL A 69 -6.02 -2.32 -4.37
C VAL A 69 -4.98 -2.87 -5.35
N VAL A 70 -4.29 -1.98 -6.05
CA VAL A 70 -3.21 -2.32 -6.98
C VAL A 70 -2.05 -3.04 -6.26
N LYS A 71 -1.68 -2.58 -5.07
CA LYS A 71 -0.64 -3.21 -4.24
C LYS A 71 -0.96 -4.68 -3.94
N HIS A 72 -2.17 -4.96 -3.47
CA HIS A 72 -2.60 -6.33 -3.17
C HIS A 72 -2.67 -7.20 -4.43
N ALA A 73 -3.15 -6.67 -5.53
CA ALA A 73 -3.20 -7.39 -6.80
C ALA A 73 -1.80 -7.76 -7.31
N LEU A 74 -0.86 -6.80 -7.29
CA LEU A 74 0.52 -7.02 -7.73
C LEU A 74 1.30 -7.97 -6.82
N GLY A 75 1.07 -7.92 -5.50
CA GLY A 75 1.85 -8.67 -4.52
C GLY A 75 1.25 -9.99 -4.05
N GLN A 76 -0.07 -10.24 -4.27
CA GLN A 76 -0.75 -11.38 -3.68
C GLN A 76 -1.63 -12.18 -4.63
N ASP A 77 -2.20 -11.57 -5.68
CA ASP A 77 -3.24 -12.23 -6.48
C ASP A 77 -3.16 -11.87 -7.96
N ALA A 78 -2.57 -12.79 -8.73
CA ALA A 78 -2.44 -12.63 -10.17
C ALA A 78 -3.79 -12.61 -10.93
N GLN A 79 -4.83 -13.29 -10.40
CA GLN A 79 -6.15 -13.26 -11.04
C GLN A 79 -6.83 -11.92 -10.78
N TYR A 80 -6.73 -11.41 -9.56
CA TYR A 80 -7.22 -10.07 -9.22
C TYR A 80 -6.57 -8.98 -10.08
N LEU A 81 -5.25 -9.09 -10.31
CA LEU A 81 -4.55 -8.18 -11.22
C LEU A 81 -5.10 -8.22 -12.65
N LYS A 82 -5.37 -9.43 -13.19
CA LYS A 82 -5.97 -9.59 -14.52
C LYS A 82 -7.37 -8.98 -14.59
N ASP A 83 -8.19 -9.20 -13.57
CA ASP A 83 -9.55 -8.68 -13.50
C ASP A 83 -9.55 -7.14 -13.40
N LEU A 84 -8.63 -6.56 -12.60
CA LEU A 84 -8.43 -5.10 -12.54
C LEU A 84 -8.01 -4.52 -13.89
N LEU A 85 -7.09 -5.18 -14.61
CA LEU A 85 -6.67 -4.74 -15.94
C LEU A 85 -7.79 -4.87 -16.99
N ALA A 86 -8.64 -5.88 -16.87
CA ALA A 86 -9.76 -6.11 -17.76
C ALA A 86 -10.96 -5.18 -17.52
N TYR A 87 -11.12 -4.65 -16.32
CA TYR A 87 -12.25 -3.78 -15.97
C TYR A 87 -12.24 -2.50 -16.81
N GLN A 88 -13.41 -2.15 -17.40
CA GLN A 88 -13.57 -1.00 -18.30
C GLN A 88 -14.67 -0.01 -17.82
N GLY A 89 -15.23 -0.25 -16.62
CA GLY A 89 -16.28 0.59 -16.08
C GLY A 89 -15.75 1.83 -15.34
N ASP A 90 -16.68 2.55 -14.73
CA ASP A 90 -16.37 3.70 -13.87
C ASP A 90 -15.77 3.21 -12.54
N HIS A 91 -14.66 3.80 -12.12
CA HIS A 91 -14.02 3.48 -10.84
C HIS A 91 -14.84 3.95 -9.62
N ARG A 92 -15.90 4.72 -9.84
CA ARG A 92 -16.89 5.12 -8.81
C ARG A 92 -18.14 4.25 -8.81
N ASP A 93 -18.23 3.29 -9.71
CA ASP A 93 -19.35 2.34 -9.72
C ASP A 93 -19.44 1.61 -8.37
N PRO A 94 -20.57 1.62 -7.67
CA PRO A 94 -20.73 0.99 -6.36
C PRO A 94 -20.41 -0.51 -6.37
N ASP A 95 -20.76 -1.22 -7.43
CA ASP A 95 -20.48 -2.66 -7.55
C ASP A 95 -18.98 -2.93 -7.70
N PHE A 96 -18.27 -2.07 -8.46
CA PHE A 96 -16.82 -2.11 -8.55
C PHE A 96 -16.16 -1.82 -7.19
N LEU A 97 -16.60 -0.78 -6.50
CA LEU A 97 -16.06 -0.40 -5.19
C LEU A 97 -16.32 -1.51 -4.15
N GLU A 98 -17.51 -2.10 -4.14
CA GLU A 98 -17.81 -3.23 -3.26
C GLU A 98 -16.90 -4.43 -3.56
N TRP A 99 -16.72 -4.76 -4.82
CA TRP A 99 -15.85 -5.86 -5.23
C TRP A 99 -14.39 -5.65 -4.78
N VAL A 100 -13.80 -4.49 -5.05
CA VAL A 100 -12.40 -4.24 -4.69
C VAL A 100 -12.18 -4.14 -3.18
N VAL A 101 -13.12 -3.51 -2.46
CA VAL A 101 -13.07 -3.44 -0.99
C VAL A 101 -13.14 -4.84 -0.38
N LYS A 102 -14.11 -5.65 -0.81
CA LYS A 102 -14.26 -7.02 -0.33
C LYS A 102 -13.00 -7.84 -0.59
N ARG A 103 -12.47 -7.81 -1.82
CA ARG A 103 -11.27 -8.59 -2.15
C ARG A 103 -10.05 -8.15 -1.36
N ASN A 104 -9.85 -6.85 -1.16
CA ASN A 104 -8.76 -6.33 -0.32
C ASN A 104 -8.88 -6.77 1.15
N ILE A 105 -10.10 -6.74 1.70
CA ILE A 105 -10.37 -7.24 3.06
C ILE A 105 -9.97 -8.72 3.18
N GLU A 106 -10.39 -9.55 2.22
CA GLU A 106 -10.07 -10.98 2.20
C GLU A 106 -8.54 -11.18 2.19
N LEU A 107 -7.84 -10.59 1.22
CA LEU A 107 -6.39 -10.73 1.05
C LEU A 107 -5.62 -10.23 2.28
N LYS A 108 -6.03 -9.10 2.85
CA LYS A 108 -5.38 -8.56 4.04
C LYS A 108 -5.65 -9.42 5.28
N CYS A 109 -6.88 -9.90 5.47
CA CYS A 109 -7.22 -10.79 6.57
C CYS A 109 -6.47 -12.12 6.50
N GLU A 110 -6.27 -12.70 5.31
CA GLU A 110 -5.46 -13.90 5.12
C GLU A 110 -4.03 -13.69 5.62
N LEU A 111 -3.39 -12.57 5.27
CA LEU A 111 -2.05 -12.23 5.75
C LEU A 111 -2.01 -11.99 7.27
N MET A 112 -2.95 -11.21 7.78
CA MET A 112 -3.01 -10.85 9.19
C MET A 112 -3.30 -12.06 10.09
N ALA A 113 -3.95 -13.10 9.55
CA ALA A 113 -4.20 -14.36 10.28
C ALA A 113 -2.91 -15.16 10.52
N VAL A 114 -1.95 -15.11 9.60
CA VAL A 114 -0.69 -15.88 9.68
C VAL A 114 0.49 -15.03 10.13
N ASP A 115 0.52 -13.73 9.82
CA ASP A 115 1.60 -12.81 10.17
C ASP A 115 1.07 -11.44 10.65
N PRO A 116 0.45 -11.37 11.84
CA PRO A 116 -0.16 -10.17 12.36
C PRO A 116 0.83 -9.02 12.65
N LYS A 117 2.13 -9.30 12.63
CA LYS A 117 3.19 -8.31 12.85
C LYS A 117 3.94 -7.90 11.58
N GLU A 118 3.59 -8.51 10.45
CA GLU A 118 4.18 -8.21 9.14
C GLU A 118 5.72 -8.41 9.10
N HIS A 119 6.20 -9.54 9.65
CA HIS A 119 7.62 -9.87 9.68
C HIS A 119 8.06 -10.83 8.57
N ALA A 120 7.11 -11.55 7.97
CA ALA A 120 7.34 -12.56 6.92
C ALA A 120 6.39 -12.32 5.74
N SER A 121 5.38 -13.15 5.55
CA SER A 121 4.39 -13.01 4.46
C SER A 121 3.67 -11.66 4.46
N GLY A 122 3.48 -11.05 5.63
CA GLY A 122 2.95 -9.70 5.78
C GLY A 122 3.83 -8.59 5.18
N MET A 123 5.06 -8.88 4.77
CA MET A 123 5.91 -7.92 4.07
C MET A 123 5.29 -7.41 2.76
N VAL A 124 4.35 -8.13 2.16
CA VAL A 124 3.61 -7.65 0.99
C VAL A 124 2.84 -6.35 1.30
N LEU A 125 2.38 -6.16 2.53
CA LEU A 125 1.73 -4.93 2.97
C LEU A 125 2.68 -3.71 2.93
N GLN A 126 3.99 -3.96 2.90
CA GLN A 126 5.03 -2.95 2.78
C GLN A 126 5.49 -2.71 1.33
N TYR A 127 4.91 -3.45 0.36
CA TYR A 127 5.27 -3.27 -1.05
C TYR A 127 5.03 -1.83 -1.50
N GLY A 128 6.03 -1.21 -2.11
CA GLY A 128 6.01 0.20 -2.49
C GLY A 128 6.21 1.21 -1.34
N HIS A 129 5.97 0.84 -0.09
CA HIS A 129 5.93 1.79 1.02
C HIS A 129 7.29 2.37 1.42
N ASN A 130 8.39 1.63 1.26
CA ASN A 130 9.72 2.15 1.62
C ASN A 130 10.02 3.44 0.87
N VAL A 131 9.99 3.38 -0.46
CA VAL A 131 10.22 4.56 -1.30
C VAL A 131 9.01 5.51 -1.24
N GLY A 132 7.80 4.97 -1.19
CA GLY A 132 6.58 5.76 -1.09
C GLY A 132 6.60 6.74 0.08
N HIS A 133 6.92 6.30 1.28
CA HIS A 133 7.00 7.18 2.45
C HIS A 133 8.08 8.27 2.31
N ALA A 134 9.24 7.94 1.70
CA ALA A 134 10.28 8.93 1.44
C ALA A 134 9.82 9.99 0.44
N VAL A 135 9.16 9.57 -0.64
CA VAL A 135 8.59 10.45 -1.67
C VAL A 135 7.46 11.32 -1.08
N GLU A 136 6.55 10.74 -0.30
CA GLU A 136 5.48 11.46 0.38
C GLU A 136 6.03 12.54 1.32
N TYR A 137 7.02 12.20 2.14
CA TYR A 137 7.68 13.13 3.04
C TYR A 137 8.38 14.29 2.29
N LEU A 138 9.14 13.97 1.24
CA LEU A 138 9.89 14.95 0.45
C LEU A 138 8.98 15.84 -0.39
N SER A 139 7.77 15.41 -0.74
CA SER A 139 6.76 16.25 -1.38
C SER A 139 6.17 17.30 -0.42
N GLY A 140 6.49 17.25 0.87
CA GLY A 140 5.80 18.04 1.88
C GLY A 140 4.34 17.64 2.07
N TYR A 141 4.01 16.39 1.71
CA TYR A 141 2.65 15.81 1.68
C TYR A 141 1.74 16.40 0.59
N ASP A 142 2.31 17.02 -0.45
CA ASP A 142 1.58 17.44 -1.65
C ASP A 142 1.13 16.22 -2.49
N LEU A 143 1.94 15.15 -2.51
CA LEU A 143 1.51 13.85 -3.01
C LEU A 143 0.68 13.12 -1.94
N SER A 144 -0.44 12.55 -2.36
CA SER A 144 -1.22 11.68 -1.48
C SER A 144 -0.46 10.40 -1.15
N HIS A 145 -0.92 9.68 -0.12
CA HIS A 145 -0.30 8.41 0.27
C HIS A 145 -0.30 7.40 -0.87
N GLY A 146 -1.44 7.21 -1.54
CA GLY A 146 -1.57 6.25 -2.63
C GLY A 146 -0.72 6.62 -3.84
N GLU A 147 -0.63 7.91 -4.20
CA GLU A 147 0.27 8.38 -5.26
C GLU A 147 1.73 8.04 -4.93
N ALA A 148 2.15 8.33 -3.71
CA ALA A 148 3.51 8.04 -3.26
C ALA A 148 3.82 6.53 -3.23
N VAL A 149 2.87 5.71 -2.77
CA VAL A 149 3.00 4.23 -2.79
C VAL A 149 3.06 3.71 -4.22
N ALA A 150 2.28 4.26 -5.14
CA ALA A 150 2.32 3.89 -6.56
C ALA A 150 3.71 4.15 -7.18
N VAL A 151 4.30 5.32 -6.93
CA VAL A 151 5.69 5.62 -7.31
C VAL A 151 6.65 4.61 -6.68
N GLY A 152 6.44 4.29 -5.41
CA GLY A 152 7.26 3.31 -4.70
C GLY A 152 7.16 1.89 -5.28
N MET A 153 5.98 1.45 -5.72
CA MET A 153 5.80 0.16 -6.42
C MET A 153 6.55 0.13 -7.74
N MET A 154 6.51 1.21 -8.53
CA MET A 154 7.29 1.32 -9.77
C MET A 154 8.79 1.25 -9.53
N VAL A 155 9.30 1.90 -8.49
CA VAL A 155 10.72 1.85 -8.12
C VAL A 155 11.10 0.43 -7.67
N ALA A 156 10.26 -0.22 -6.85
CA ALA A 156 10.49 -1.58 -6.40
C ALA A 156 10.53 -2.58 -7.58
N ALA A 157 9.62 -2.46 -8.55
CA ALA A 157 9.62 -3.30 -9.76
C ALA A 157 10.90 -3.10 -10.59
N ARG A 158 11.37 -1.86 -10.77
CA ARG A 158 12.63 -1.56 -11.48
C ARG A 158 13.86 -2.11 -10.73
N ILE A 159 13.86 -2.03 -9.41
CA ILE A 159 14.93 -2.62 -8.59
C ILE A 159 14.91 -4.15 -8.73
N ALA A 160 13.75 -4.80 -8.65
CA ALA A 160 13.61 -6.22 -8.87
C ALA A 160 14.18 -6.64 -10.22
N ARG A 161 13.87 -5.90 -11.29
CA ARG A 161 14.39 -6.11 -12.64
C ARG A 161 15.91 -5.96 -12.71
N MET A 162 16.48 -4.92 -12.08
CA MET A 162 17.94 -4.68 -12.04
C MET A 162 18.70 -5.80 -11.31
N LEU A 163 18.09 -6.39 -10.29
CA LEU A 163 18.63 -7.49 -9.52
C LEU A 163 18.40 -8.87 -10.14
N GLY A 164 17.68 -8.94 -11.27
CA GLY A 164 17.36 -10.19 -11.95
C GLY A 164 16.22 -10.99 -11.32
N GLY A 165 15.41 -10.35 -10.46
CA GLY A 165 14.25 -10.98 -9.80
C GLY A 165 12.98 -11.00 -10.67
N CYS A 166 12.92 -10.19 -11.72
CA CYS A 166 11.83 -10.18 -12.69
C CYS A 166 12.31 -9.72 -14.08
N ASP A 167 11.44 -9.73 -15.07
CA ASP A 167 11.68 -9.27 -16.44
C ASP A 167 11.08 -7.88 -16.71
N ASP A 168 11.29 -7.38 -17.94
CA ASP A 168 10.75 -6.09 -18.38
C ASP A 168 9.21 -6.14 -18.52
N GLU A 169 8.64 -7.31 -18.81
CA GLU A 169 7.20 -7.48 -18.96
C GLU A 169 6.48 -7.22 -17.62
N LEU A 170 7.04 -7.69 -16.51
CA LEU A 170 6.50 -7.41 -15.18
C LEU A 170 6.57 -5.92 -14.83
N VAL A 171 7.64 -5.21 -15.21
CA VAL A 171 7.76 -3.76 -14.99
C VAL A 171 6.69 -2.99 -15.77
N GLU A 172 6.46 -3.37 -17.04
CA GLU A 172 5.42 -2.75 -17.86
C GLU A 172 4.01 -3.09 -17.38
N LEU A 173 3.81 -4.28 -16.83
CA LEU A 173 2.54 -4.65 -16.18
C LEU A 173 2.23 -3.77 -14.97
N HIS A 174 3.24 -3.45 -14.15
CA HIS A 174 3.11 -2.48 -13.06
C HIS A 174 2.69 -1.11 -13.58
N ARG A 175 3.41 -0.62 -14.61
CA ARG A 175 3.09 0.66 -15.25
C ARG A 175 1.66 0.69 -15.76
N ALA A 176 1.24 -0.35 -16.44
CA ALA A 176 -0.09 -0.44 -17.03
C ALA A 176 -1.20 -0.38 -15.98
N VAL A 177 -1.11 -1.17 -14.91
CA VAL A 177 -2.15 -1.18 -13.87
C VAL A 177 -2.16 0.10 -13.04
N ILE A 178 -1.00 0.66 -12.71
CA ILE A 178 -0.89 1.90 -11.94
C ILE A 178 -1.47 3.07 -12.74
N ALA A 179 -1.06 3.22 -14.02
CA ALA A 179 -1.57 4.28 -14.89
C ALA A 179 -3.08 4.15 -15.17
N LYS A 180 -3.60 2.92 -15.30
CA LYS A 180 -5.03 2.65 -15.50
C LYS A 180 -5.90 3.26 -14.39
N TYR A 181 -5.40 3.28 -13.16
CA TYR A 181 -6.11 3.83 -12.01
C TYR A 181 -5.73 5.28 -11.69
N ASN A 182 -5.21 6.02 -12.69
CA ASN A 182 -4.83 7.44 -12.59
C ASN A 182 -3.78 7.73 -11.51
N LEU A 183 -2.88 6.77 -11.25
CA LEU A 183 -1.78 6.90 -10.30
C LEU A 183 -0.47 7.22 -11.02
N PRO A 184 0.45 7.96 -10.40
CA PRO A 184 1.74 8.31 -11.00
C PRO A 184 2.66 7.09 -11.10
N THR A 185 3.43 7.02 -12.19
CA THR A 185 4.37 5.93 -12.48
C THR A 185 5.84 6.35 -12.40
N GLU A 186 6.10 7.62 -12.12
CA GLU A 186 7.46 8.17 -12.10
C GLU A 186 7.69 9.01 -10.84
N ILE A 187 8.95 9.04 -10.40
CA ILE A 187 9.37 9.99 -9.35
C ILE A 187 9.19 11.41 -9.89
N PRO A 188 8.61 12.34 -9.12
CA PRO A 188 8.49 13.72 -9.53
C PRO A 188 9.85 14.33 -9.94
N ALA A 189 9.90 15.02 -11.08
CA ALA A 189 11.16 15.53 -11.67
C ALA A 189 11.93 16.52 -10.76
N TYR A 190 11.25 17.14 -9.80
CA TYR A 190 11.86 18.04 -8.83
C TYR A 190 12.56 17.32 -7.67
N MET A 191 12.33 16.01 -7.50
CA MET A 191 12.96 15.22 -6.44
C MET A 191 14.29 14.64 -6.89
N ARG A 192 15.32 14.83 -6.09
CA ARG A 192 16.66 14.29 -6.37
C ARG A 192 16.81 12.91 -5.70
N ILE A 193 17.38 11.97 -6.41
CA ILE A 193 17.64 10.62 -5.89
C ILE A 193 18.44 10.63 -4.56
N PRO A 194 19.49 11.45 -4.38
CA PRO A 194 20.21 11.52 -3.10
C PRO A 194 19.29 11.89 -1.92
N ASP A 195 18.34 12.81 -2.11
CA ASP A 195 17.43 13.22 -1.05
C ASP A 195 16.46 12.07 -0.67
N ILE A 196 16.01 11.29 -1.66
CA ILE A 196 15.21 10.08 -1.40
C ILE A 196 16.02 9.04 -0.61
N LEU A 197 17.27 8.80 -1.00
CA LEU A 197 18.15 7.87 -0.29
C LEU A 197 18.42 8.31 1.15
N ASP A 198 18.59 9.60 1.39
CA ASP A 198 18.74 10.14 2.73
C ASP A 198 17.45 10.00 3.54
N ALA A 199 16.28 10.29 2.96
CA ALA A 199 15.00 10.11 3.62
C ALA A 199 14.75 8.64 4.01
N LEU A 200 15.14 7.69 3.17
CA LEU A 200 15.09 6.26 3.46
C LEU A 200 15.89 5.88 4.70
N ARG A 201 17.01 6.51 5.01
CA ARG A 201 17.84 6.21 6.19
C ARG A 201 17.18 6.59 7.52
N TYR A 202 16.24 7.51 7.52
CA TYR A 202 15.50 7.94 8.72
C TYR A 202 14.28 7.06 9.03
N ASP A 203 13.88 6.17 8.14
CA ASP A 203 12.83 5.19 8.45
C ASP A 203 13.38 4.19 9.47
N LYS A 204 12.65 3.99 10.58
CA LYS A 204 13.06 3.15 11.73
C LYS A 204 13.42 1.70 11.37
N LYS A 205 13.06 1.25 10.17
CA LYS A 205 13.37 -0.08 9.64
C LYS A 205 14.83 -0.26 9.19
N TYR A 206 15.60 0.84 9.11
CA TYR A 206 16.97 0.86 8.56
C TYR A 206 18.10 0.75 9.61
N LEU A 207 17.75 0.59 10.88
CA LEU A 207 18.75 0.78 11.96
C LEU A 207 19.75 -0.36 12.11
N THR A 208 19.74 -1.43 11.32
CA THR A 208 20.63 -2.54 11.62
C THR A 208 21.52 -3.07 10.51
N GLU A 209 21.21 -3.12 9.22
CA GLU A 209 22.17 -3.75 8.27
C GLU A 209 21.76 -3.68 6.78
N GLY A 210 21.06 -2.64 6.35
CA GLY A 210 20.67 -2.48 4.96
C GLY A 210 19.17 -2.22 4.77
N VAL A 211 18.79 -1.95 3.53
CA VAL A 211 17.41 -1.68 3.16
C VAL A 211 16.66 -2.99 2.97
N ARG A 212 15.74 -3.37 3.84
CA ARG A 212 14.77 -4.43 3.56
C ARG A 212 13.64 -3.85 2.71
N MET A 213 13.43 -4.42 1.54
CA MET A 213 12.41 -3.97 0.60
C MET A 213 11.63 -5.16 0.06
N ALA A 214 10.31 -5.07 0.07
CA ALA A 214 9.48 -6.03 -0.63
C ALA A 214 9.61 -5.80 -2.14
N LEU A 215 9.95 -6.82 -2.88
CA LEU A 215 10.09 -6.82 -4.33
C LEU A 215 9.18 -7.89 -4.93
N THR A 216 8.71 -7.69 -6.16
CA THR A 216 7.88 -8.68 -6.86
C THR A 216 8.73 -9.54 -7.80
N ALA A 217 8.44 -10.84 -7.88
CA ALA A 217 9.05 -11.77 -8.83
C ALA A 217 8.14 -12.10 -10.01
N GLU A 218 6.85 -12.21 -9.74
CA GLU A 218 5.80 -12.59 -10.66
C GLU A 218 4.51 -11.83 -10.30
N PRO A 219 3.54 -11.70 -11.21
CA PRO A 219 2.22 -11.16 -10.85
C PRO A 219 1.62 -11.92 -9.66
N GLY A 220 1.23 -11.18 -8.62
CA GLY A 220 0.65 -11.75 -7.39
C GLY A 220 1.64 -12.44 -6.45
N LYS A 221 2.96 -12.23 -6.63
CA LYS A 221 3.95 -12.91 -5.80
C LYS A 221 5.19 -12.05 -5.53
N LEU A 222 5.59 -12.00 -4.27
CA LEU A 222 6.84 -11.37 -3.87
C LEU A 222 8.05 -12.25 -4.18
N TRP A 223 9.17 -11.61 -4.39
CA TRP A 223 10.47 -12.28 -4.55
C TRP A 223 11.05 -12.68 -3.20
N GLN A 224 11.28 -13.98 -3.03
CA GLN A 224 11.92 -14.54 -1.85
C GLN A 224 13.37 -14.92 -2.18
N VAL A 225 14.33 -14.41 -1.44
CA VAL A 225 15.74 -14.75 -1.57
C VAL A 225 16.13 -15.65 -0.41
N GLY A 226 16.47 -16.92 -0.70
CA GLY A 226 16.85 -17.88 0.34
C GLY A 226 15.75 -18.28 1.32
N GLY A 227 14.49 -18.02 0.98
CA GLY A 227 13.32 -18.28 1.84
C GLY A 227 12.89 -17.11 2.71
N ASP A 228 13.61 -16.00 2.67
CA ASP A 228 13.26 -14.73 3.32
C ASP A 228 12.69 -13.73 2.31
N TYR A 229 11.80 -12.83 2.82
CA TYR A 229 11.22 -11.69 2.07
C TYR A 229 12.13 -10.46 2.16
#